data_e1d52a41a02015e2363ff5f302f6cce0
#
_entry.id   e1d52a41a02015e2363ff5f302f6cce0
#
_cell.length_a   1.000
_cell.length_b   1.000
_cell.length_c   1.000
_cell.angle_alpha   90.00
_cell.angle_beta   90.00
_cell.angle_gamma   90.00
#
_symmetry.space_group_name_H-M   'P 1'
#
loop_
_entity.id
_entity.type
_entity.pdbx_description
1 polymer ?
#
loop_
_entity_poly.entity_id
_entity_poly.type
_entity_poly.pdbx_seq_one_letter_code
_entity_poly.pdbx_strand_id
1 'polypeptide(L)'
;HHRVNRGYGGAMKPLFRLAREENARALIILDSDGQHDPKDIPKLLEPIHEGHADIVIGSRFIGEVRSEEMPIYRKLGIKVISAASNLSSDLDVADTQSGFRAFGPRAIDRLRFDKEGMELSLEILDDAREKGLVVEEVSTVVRYDVPKGSRFTAISHGFVVLSYALMTLSQKKPLLVFGLPGLGFLTAAVALGMRTVSDIADFTPLQFTPGLTAVWIGVFGIALMFTGLVLQGARGLIHRLIVREFGIE
;
A
#
# COMPACT_ATOMS: atom_id res chain seq x y z
N HIS A 1 -23.76 14.46 10.91
CA HIS A 1 -22.68 14.94 11.80
C HIS A 1 -22.31 13.81 12.78
N HIS A 2 -21.03 13.46 12.84
CA HIS A 2 -20.51 12.63 13.92
C HIS A 2 -20.30 13.49 15.17
N ARG A 3 -20.71 12.99 16.34
CA ARG A 3 -20.49 13.67 17.62
C ARG A 3 -19.02 13.65 18.06
N VAL A 4 -18.24 12.72 17.51
CA VAL A 4 -16.81 12.54 17.78
C VAL A 4 -16.10 12.31 16.47
N ASN A 5 -14.86 12.79 16.33
CA ASN A 5 -14.02 12.51 15.14
C ASN A 5 -13.72 11.00 15.09
N ARG A 6 -14.12 10.35 13.99
CA ARG A 6 -13.91 8.92 13.72
C ARG A 6 -12.85 8.65 12.66
N GLY A 7 -12.06 9.66 12.32
CA GLY A 7 -11.06 9.53 11.27
C GLY A 7 -11.65 9.50 9.86
N TYR A 8 -10.78 9.28 8.89
CA TYR A 8 -11.10 9.27 7.46
C TYR A 8 -12.13 8.18 7.12
N GLY A 9 -11.88 6.94 7.53
CA GLY A 9 -12.78 5.82 7.26
C GLY A 9 -14.13 5.94 7.95
N GLY A 10 -14.17 6.51 9.16
CA GLY A 10 -15.43 6.81 9.83
C GLY A 10 -16.31 7.80 9.08
N ALA A 11 -15.72 8.72 8.30
CA ALA A 11 -16.45 9.60 7.41
C ALA A 11 -16.89 8.91 6.11
N MET A 12 -16.08 8.00 5.57
CA MET A 12 -16.35 7.30 4.31
C MET A 12 -17.54 6.35 4.37
N LYS A 13 -17.64 5.55 5.44
CA LYS A 13 -18.73 4.55 5.58
C LYS A 13 -20.14 5.14 5.43
N PRO A 14 -20.50 6.23 6.14
CA PRO A 14 -21.81 6.86 5.95
C PRO A 14 -22.04 7.43 4.55
N LEU A 15 -20.98 7.97 3.92
CA LEU A 15 -21.09 8.52 2.56
C LEU A 15 -21.42 7.41 1.54
N PHE A 16 -20.74 6.27 1.61
CA PHE A 16 -21.05 5.12 0.75
C PHE A 16 -22.43 4.55 1.03
N ARG A 17 -22.85 4.49 2.30
CA ARG A 17 -24.21 4.06 2.64
C ARG A 17 -25.24 5.00 2.02
N LEU A 18 -25.10 6.30 2.22
CA LEU A 18 -26.00 7.30 1.66
C LEU A 18 -26.03 7.23 0.12
N ALA A 19 -24.86 7.11 -0.51
CA ALA A 19 -24.78 6.98 -1.96
C ALA A 19 -25.56 5.76 -2.50
N ARG A 20 -25.58 4.65 -1.76
CA ARG A 20 -26.39 3.46 -2.09
C ARG A 20 -27.87 3.72 -1.89
N GLU A 21 -28.25 4.31 -0.76
CA GLU A 21 -29.66 4.62 -0.43
C GLU A 21 -30.27 5.56 -1.48
N GLU A 22 -29.49 6.53 -1.95
CA GLU A 22 -29.91 7.53 -2.96
C GLU A 22 -29.72 7.02 -4.42
N ASN A 23 -29.23 5.81 -4.63
CA ASN A 23 -28.90 5.28 -5.96
C ASN A 23 -28.01 6.25 -6.77
N ALA A 24 -26.99 6.81 -6.12
CA ALA A 24 -26.11 7.80 -6.71
C ALA A 24 -25.37 7.25 -7.94
N ARG A 25 -25.36 8.01 -9.03
CA ARG A 25 -24.63 7.66 -10.25
C ARG A 25 -23.11 7.80 -10.11
N ALA A 26 -22.68 8.63 -9.17
CA ALA A 26 -21.27 8.78 -8.79
C ALA A 26 -21.19 9.32 -7.36
N LEU A 27 -20.13 8.95 -6.65
CA LEU A 27 -19.74 9.53 -5.37
C LEU A 27 -18.36 10.16 -5.53
N ILE A 28 -18.24 11.44 -5.23
CA ILE A 28 -16.94 12.13 -5.25
C ILE A 28 -16.56 12.50 -3.84
N ILE A 29 -15.32 12.25 -3.52
CA ILE A 29 -14.71 12.57 -2.24
C ILE A 29 -13.50 13.43 -2.48
N LEU A 30 -13.41 14.52 -1.75
CA LEU A 30 -12.25 15.41 -1.73
C LEU A 30 -12.03 15.92 -0.30
N ASP A 31 -10.77 16.17 0.05
CA ASP A 31 -10.42 16.73 1.33
C ASP A 31 -10.81 18.21 1.39
N SER A 32 -11.37 18.64 2.53
CA SER A 32 -11.85 20.02 2.73
C SER A 32 -10.74 21.00 3.18
N ASP A 33 -9.49 20.62 3.00
CA ASP A 33 -8.31 21.41 3.38
C ASP A 33 -7.91 22.49 2.34
N GLY A 34 -8.63 22.54 1.21
CA GLY A 34 -8.40 23.49 0.13
C GLY A 34 -7.24 23.12 -0.79
N GLN A 35 -6.67 21.95 -0.66
CA GLN A 35 -5.57 21.47 -1.52
C GLN A 35 -6.06 21.05 -2.92
N HIS A 36 -7.28 20.56 -3.04
CA HIS A 36 -7.89 20.13 -4.31
C HIS A 36 -8.79 21.21 -4.91
N ASP A 37 -8.71 21.40 -6.23
CA ASP A 37 -9.62 22.32 -6.95
C ASP A 37 -10.89 21.56 -7.38
N PRO A 38 -12.08 21.99 -6.94
CA PRO A 38 -13.35 21.41 -7.40
C PRO A 38 -13.55 21.45 -8.92
N LYS A 39 -12.83 22.32 -9.64
CA LYS A 39 -12.87 22.38 -11.11
C LYS A 39 -12.34 21.12 -11.78
N ASP A 40 -11.57 20.28 -11.08
CA ASP A 40 -11.11 19.00 -11.58
C ASP A 40 -12.17 17.88 -11.44
N ILE A 41 -13.29 18.12 -10.77
CA ILE A 41 -14.40 17.14 -10.64
C ILE A 41 -14.85 16.55 -11.98
N PRO A 42 -15.07 17.34 -13.05
CA PRO A 42 -15.47 16.79 -14.34
C PRO A 42 -14.47 15.77 -14.90
N LYS A 43 -13.16 16.00 -14.72
CA LYS A 43 -12.11 15.06 -15.18
C LYS A 43 -12.18 13.70 -14.48
N LEU A 44 -12.56 13.69 -13.17
CA LEU A 44 -12.71 12.44 -12.44
C LEU A 44 -14.00 11.71 -12.84
N LEU A 45 -15.02 12.43 -13.26
CA LEU A 45 -16.32 11.84 -13.65
C LEU A 45 -16.31 11.29 -15.08
N GLU A 46 -15.49 11.84 -15.97
CA GLU A 46 -15.46 11.48 -17.37
C GLU A 46 -15.25 9.96 -17.59
N PRO A 47 -14.19 9.30 -17.02
CA PRO A 47 -14.00 7.87 -17.21
C PRO A 47 -15.13 7.01 -16.65
N ILE A 48 -15.80 7.48 -15.58
CA ILE A 48 -16.97 6.79 -15.00
C ILE A 48 -18.17 6.89 -15.92
N HIS A 49 -18.44 8.07 -16.49
CA HIS A 49 -19.57 8.30 -17.40
C HIS A 49 -19.40 7.55 -18.72
N GLU A 50 -18.17 7.42 -19.20
CA GLU A 50 -17.83 6.67 -20.40
C GLU A 50 -17.79 5.15 -20.17
N GLY A 51 -17.84 4.72 -18.90
CA GLY A 51 -17.85 3.30 -18.53
C GLY A 51 -16.47 2.64 -18.57
N HIS A 52 -15.40 3.42 -18.63
CA HIS A 52 -14.02 2.93 -18.64
C HIS A 52 -13.52 2.57 -17.25
N ALA A 53 -13.96 3.28 -16.22
CA ALA A 53 -13.52 3.10 -14.85
C ALA A 53 -14.68 2.97 -13.86
N ASP A 54 -14.45 2.20 -12.80
CA ASP A 54 -15.32 2.12 -11.63
C ASP A 54 -14.86 3.06 -10.50
N ILE A 55 -13.55 3.31 -10.46
CA ILE A 55 -12.90 4.21 -9.49
C ILE A 55 -11.91 5.09 -10.24
N VAL A 56 -11.97 6.38 -10.01
CA VAL A 56 -11.02 7.34 -10.59
C VAL A 56 -10.31 8.09 -9.46
N ILE A 57 -8.98 8.14 -9.55
CA ILE A 57 -8.12 8.80 -8.57
C ILE A 57 -7.52 10.05 -9.21
N GLY A 58 -7.70 11.19 -8.55
CA GLY A 58 -6.99 12.42 -8.90
C GLY A 58 -5.53 12.31 -8.45
N SER A 59 -4.63 12.01 -9.40
CA SER A 59 -3.23 11.71 -9.13
C SER A 59 -2.35 12.96 -9.22
N ARG A 60 -1.38 13.05 -8.31
CA ARG A 60 -0.34 14.08 -8.26
C ARG A 60 0.88 13.72 -9.12
N PHE A 61 0.92 12.51 -9.66
CA PHE A 61 2.11 11.95 -10.33
C PHE A 61 1.91 11.65 -11.81
N ILE A 62 0.70 11.88 -12.33
CA ILE A 62 0.36 11.74 -13.75
C ILE A 62 0.27 13.12 -14.40
N GLY A 63 0.82 13.24 -15.62
CA GLY A 63 0.83 14.48 -16.39
C GLY A 63 1.92 15.48 -15.97
N GLU A 64 1.90 16.67 -16.59
CA GLU A 64 2.88 17.74 -16.37
C GLU A 64 2.65 18.53 -15.07
N VAL A 65 2.07 17.93 -14.06
CA VAL A 65 1.65 18.64 -12.87
C VAL A 65 2.84 19.00 -12.00
N ARG A 66 2.85 20.23 -11.51
CA ARG A 66 3.83 20.83 -10.61
C ARG A 66 3.95 20.10 -9.27
N SER A 67 4.51 18.90 -9.29
CA SER A 67 4.97 18.22 -8.07
C SER A 67 6.21 18.90 -7.45
N GLU A 68 6.65 20.01 -8.04
CA GLU A 68 7.85 20.75 -7.61
C GLU A 68 7.71 21.35 -6.21
N GLU A 69 6.51 21.66 -5.77
CA GLU A 69 6.23 22.20 -4.44
C GLU A 69 6.09 21.14 -3.34
N MET A 70 6.05 19.85 -3.71
CA MET A 70 5.95 18.75 -2.74
C MET A 70 7.31 18.46 -2.09
N PRO A 71 7.40 18.44 -0.75
CA PRO A 71 8.63 18.04 -0.05
C PRO A 71 9.11 16.66 -0.49
N ILE A 72 10.41 16.52 -0.77
CA ILE A 72 11.02 15.28 -1.32
C ILE A 72 10.72 14.06 -0.45
N TYR A 73 10.77 14.19 0.89
CA TYR A 73 10.47 13.10 1.82
C TYR A 73 9.01 12.60 1.68
N ARG A 74 8.06 13.51 1.42
CA ARG A 74 6.64 13.17 1.21
C ARG A 74 6.45 12.46 -0.13
N LYS A 75 7.10 12.95 -1.18
CA LYS A 75 7.08 12.34 -2.52
C LYS A 75 7.66 10.91 -2.47
N LEU A 76 8.80 10.74 -1.78
CA LEU A 76 9.41 9.43 -1.61
C LEU A 76 8.52 8.49 -0.79
N GLY A 77 7.96 8.97 0.32
CA GLY A 77 7.05 8.19 1.17
C GLY A 77 5.84 7.67 0.39
N ILE A 78 5.18 8.52 -0.39
CA ILE A 78 4.03 8.11 -1.21
C ILE A 78 4.46 7.06 -2.25
N LYS A 79 5.59 7.25 -2.94
CA LYS A 79 6.09 6.28 -3.92
C LYS A 79 6.38 4.92 -3.30
N VAL A 80 6.98 4.88 -2.11
CA VAL A 80 7.26 3.62 -1.40
C VAL A 80 5.95 2.92 -1.01
N ILE A 81 4.99 3.67 -0.49
CA ILE A 81 3.67 3.13 -0.12
C ILE A 81 2.93 2.62 -1.37
N SER A 82 2.91 3.40 -2.45
CA SER A 82 2.27 3.01 -3.71
C SER A 82 2.93 1.76 -4.31
N ALA A 83 4.26 1.69 -4.31
CA ALA A 83 4.99 0.51 -4.78
C ALA A 83 4.65 -0.75 -3.95
N ALA A 84 4.61 -0.64 -2.61
CA ALA A 84 4.23 -1.74 -1.74
C ALA A 84 2.77 -2.17 -1.96
N SER A 85 1.85 -1.21 -2.12
CA SER A 85 0.44 -1.47 -2.41
C SER A 85 0.26 -2.14 -3.79
N ASN A 86 0.86 -1.58 -4.83
CA ASN A 86 0.79 -2.14 -6.19
C ASN A 86 1.34 -3.57 -6.23
N LEU A 87 2.44 -3.81 -5.51
CA LEU A 87 3.03 -5.14 -5.42
C LEU A 87 2.12 -6.13 -4.68
N SER A 88 1.30 -5.66 -3.73
CA SER A 88 0.35 -6.52 -2.99
C SER A 88 -0.95 -6.76 -3.74
N SER A 89 -1.48 -5.76 -4.45
CA SER A 89 -2.78 -5.80 -5.11
C SER A 89 -2.71 -6.05 -6.61
N ASP A 90 -1.50 -6.12 -7.20
CA ASP A 90 -1.28 -6.24 -8.65
C ASP A 90 -2.02 -5.13 -9.45
N LEU A 91 -2.11 -3.92 -8.87
CA LEU A 91 -2.58 -2.70 -9.50
C LEU A 91 -1.38 -1.86 -9.93
N ASP A 92 -1.60 -0.96 -10.87
CA ASP A 92 -0.61 0.04 -11.28
C ASP A 92 -1.16 1.45 -11.02
N VAL A 93 -1.08 1.88 -9.75
CA VAL A 93 -1.56 3.17 -9.29
C VAL A 93 -0.38 4.00 -8.77
N ALA A 94 -0.14 5.15 -9.40
CA ALA A 94 0.96 6.03 -9.03
C ALA A 94 0.70 6.77 -7.71
N ASP A 95 -0.55 7.13 -7.42
CA ASP A 95 -0.96 7.88 -6.23
C ASP A 95 -2.02 7.18 -5.38
N THR A 96 -1.62 6.12 -4.67
CA THR A 96 -2.53 5.38 -3.78
C THR A 96 -3.00 6.19 -2.57
N GLN A 97 -2.38 7.36 -2.30
CA GLN A 97 -2.65 8.18 -1.13
C GLN A 97 -3.46 9.45 -1.43
N SER A 98 -3.91 9.64 -2.68
CA SER A 98 -4.79 10.76 -3.00
C SER A 98 -6.15 10.61 -2.33
N GLY A 99 -6.61 11.65 -1.65
CA GLY A 99 -7.97 11.74 -1.08
C GLY A 99 -9.02 12.21 -2.10
N PHE A 100 -8.60 12.64 -3.29
CA PHE A 100 -9.50 13.08 -4.33
C PHE A 100 -9.87 11.92 -5.25
N ARG A 101 -11.05 11.36 -5.04
CA ARG A 101 -11.51 10.15 -5.72
C ARG A 101 -12.96 10.26 -6.17
N ALA A 102 -13.27 9.64 -7.32
CA ALA A 102 -14.62 9.40 -7.77
C ALA A 102 -14.91 7.90 -7.82
N PHE A 103 -16.12 7.52 -7.47
CA PHE A 103 -16.60 6.14 -7.45
C PHE A 103 -17.86 6.04 -8.29
N GLY A 104 -17.87 5.15 -9.25
CA GLY A 104 -19.03 4.83 -10.09
C GLY A 104 -20.03 3.90 -9.38
N PRO A 105 -21.18 3.61 -9.99
CA PRO A 105 -22.25 2.83 -9.37
C PRO A 105 -21.79 1.43 -8.95
N ARG A 106 -20.97 0.73 -9.76
CA ARG A 106 -20.42 -0.59 -9.41
C ARG A 106 -19.52 -0.54 -8.19
N ALA A 107 -18.69 0.50 -8.08
CA ALA A 107 -17.82 0.69 -6.92
C ALA A 107 -18.62 1.04 -5.67
N ILE A 108 -19.63 1.93 -5.77
CA ILE A 108 -20.50 2.29 -4.67
C ILE A 108 -21.21 1.06 -4.12
N ASP A 109 -21.71 0.19 -4.99
CA ASP A 109 -22.44 -1.00 -4.59
C ASP A 109 -21.54 -2.09 -4.01
N ARG A 110 -20.39 -2.38 -4.64
CA ARG A 110 -19.56 -3.54 -4.33
C ARG A 110 -18.53 -3.32 -3.23
N LEU A 111 -17.96 -2.12 -3.11
CA LEU A 111 -16.89 -1.87 -2.13
C LEU A 111 -17.35 -2.12 -0.70
N ARG A 112 -16.50 -2.82 0.06
CA ARG A 112 -16.64 -3.06 1.50
C ARG A 112 -15.31 -2.80 2.16
N PHE A 113 -15.31 -2.05 3.24
CA PHE A 113 -14.10 -1.71 3.99
C PHE A 113 -14.42 -1.49 5.46
N ASP A 114 -13.45 -1.79 6.32
CA ASP A 114 -13.62 -1.77 7.77
C ASP A 114 -12.68 -0.80 8.48
N LYS A 115 -11.56 -0.43 7.85
CA LYS A 115 -10.60 0.48 8.45
C LYS A 115 -11.17 1.88 8.68
N GLU A 116 -10.71 2.53 9.74
CA GLU A 116 -11.16 3.87 10.11
C GLU A 116 -10.07 4.94 9.88
N GLY A 117 -8.81 4.53 9.75
CA GLY A 117 -7.66 5.41 9.56
C GLY A 117 -7.33 5.69 8.08
N MET A 118 -6.13 6.21 7.85
CA MET A 118 -5.62 6.54 6.51
C MET A 118 -5.30 5.30 5.68
N GLU A 119 -5.10 4.15 6.31
CA GLU A 119 -4.93 2.84 5.66
C GLU A 119 -6.13 2.43 4.82
N LEU A 120 -7.31 3.03 5.06
CA LEU A 120 -8.50 2.83 4.23
C LEU A 120 -8.24 3.11 2.75
N SER A 121 -7.36 4.06 2.44
CA SER A 121 -7.00 4.38 1.05
C SER A 121 -6.46 3.17 0.29
N LEU A 122 -5.71 2.30 0.97
CA LEU A 122 -5.16 1.06 0.43
C LEU A 122 -6.18 -0.08 0.48
N GLU A 123 -6.96 -0.18 1.57
CA GLU A 123 -8.02 -1.19 1.69
C GLU A 123 -9.04 -1.09 0.55
N ILE A 124 -9.42 0.13 0.16
CA ILE A 124 -10.32 0.34 -0.99
C ILE A 124 -9.71 -0.20 -2.28
N LEU A 125 -8.42 -0.01 -2.51
CA LEU A 125 -7.75 -0.50 -3.72
C LEU A 125 -7.61 -2.03 -3.71
N ASP A 126 -7.29 -2.61 -2.55
CA ASP A 126 -7.24 -4.06 -2.37
C ASP A 126 -8.62 -4.70 -2.65
N ASP A 127 -9.68 -4.14 -2.05
CA ASP A 127 -11.07 -4.62 -2.23
C ASP A 127 -11.56 -4.41 -3.67
N ALA A 128 -11.18 -3.29 -4.31
CA ALA A 128 -11.46 -3.03 -5.71
C ALA A 128 -10.86 -4.10 -6.63
N ARG A 129 -9.61 -4.47 -6.40
CA ARG A 129 -8.91 -5.50 -7.17
C ARG A 129 -9.57 -6.87 -6.99
N GLU A 130 -9.89 -7.26 -5.75
CA GLU A 130 -10.54 -8.54 -5.43
C GLU A 130 -11.92 -8.66 -6.11
N LYS A 131 -12.61 -7.53 -6.30
CA LYS A 131 -13.93 -7.47 -6.93
C LYS A 131 -13.90 -7.18 -8.44
N GLY A 132 -12.72 -7.12 -9.04
CA GLY A 132 -12.55 -6.86 -10.47
C GLY A 132 -13.10 -5.49 -10.89
N LEU A 133 -12.93 -4.47 -10.02
CA LEU A 133 -13.26 -3.08 -10.35
C LEU A 133 -12.09 -2.44 -11.08
N VAL A 134 -12.41 -1.65 -12.10
CA VAL A 134 -11.42 -0.91 -12.89
C VAL A 134 -11.07 0.38 -12.18
N VAL A 135 -9.75 0.58 -11.95
CA VAL A 135 -9.21 1.78 -11.30
C VAL A 135 -8.39 2.55 -12.33
N GLU A 136 -8.70 3.82 -12.50
CA GLU A 136 -7.95 4.75 -13.35
C GLU A 136 -7.44 5.96 -12.56
N GLU A 137 -6.43 6.61 -13.11
CA GLU A 137 -5.89 7.85 -12.57
C GLU A 137 -6.01 8.98 -13.59
N VAL A 138 -6.40 10.15 -13.10
CA VAL A 138 -6.40 11.38 -13.89
C VAL A 138 -5.52 12.43 -13.24
N SER A 139 -4.88 13.27 -14.06
CA SER A 139 -4.01 14.34 -13.55
C SER A 139 -4.83 15.40 -12.83
N THR A 140 -4.46 15.69 -11.57
CA THR A 140 -5.04 16.78 -10.80
C THR A 140 -3.98 17.63 -10.15
N VAL A 141 -4.28 18.92 -9.97
CA VAL A 141 -3.38 19.87 -9.32
C VAL A 141 -3.66 19.88 -7.83
N VAL A 142 -2.61 19.67 -7.03
CA VAL A 142 -2.70 19.80 -5.57
C VAL A 142 -1.90 21.02 -5.13
N ARG A 143 -2.56 21.93 -4.41
CA ARG A 143 -1.97 23.16 -3.89
C ARG A 143 -1.30 22.88 -2.54
N TYR A 144 -0.02 23.25 -2.43
CA TYR A 144 0.78 23.12 -1.20
C TYR A 144 0.99 24.45 -0.46
N ASP A 145 0.54 25.56 -1.04
CA ASP A 145 0.62 26.91 -0.50
C ASP A 145 -0.39 27.20 0.63
N VAL A 146 -1.22 26.20 0.99
CA VAL A 146 -2.25 26.35 2.02
C VAL A 146 -1.63 26.22 3.42
N PRO A 147 -1.75 27.25 4.29
CA PRO A 147 -1.11 27.26 5.59
C PRO A 147 -1.87 26.44 6.62
N LYS A 148 -1.79 25.11 6.61
CA LYS A 148 -2.19 24.23 7.73
C LYS A 148 -1.87 22.76 7.44
N GLY A 149 -0.67 22.34 7.77
CA GLY A 149 -0.31 20.92 7.81
C GLY A 149 0.71 20.70 8.91
N SER A 150 0.31 20.12 10.04
CA SER A 150 1.24 19.70 11.07
C SER A 150 2.19 18.64 10.49
N ARG A 151 3.49 18.94 10.40
CA ARG A 151 4.52 17.99 9.93
C ARG A 151 4.53 16.68 10.73
N PHE A 152 4.26 16.77 12.02
CA PHE A 152 4.20 15.61 12.91
C PHE A 152 3.06 14.64 12.55
N THR A 153 1.91 15.16 12.22
CA THR A 153 0.74 14.36 11.81
C THR A 153 1.02 13.60 10.51
N ALA A 154 1.69 14.23 9.54
CA ALA A 154 1.99 13.60 8.25
C ALA A 154 2.95 12.41 8.38
N ILE A 155 3.96 12.49 9.26
CA ILE A 155 4.92 11.40 9.48
C ILE A 155 4.26 10.22 10.19
N SER A 156 3.48 10.47 11.25
CA SER A 156 2.79 9.40 11.98
C SER A 156 1.76 8.68 11.10
N HIS A 157 0.99 9.42 10.30
CA HIS A 157 0.05 8.84 9.34
C HIS A 157 0.78 8.03 8.26
N GLY A 158 1.89 8.53 7.72
CA GLY A 158 2.70 7.81 6.75
C GLY A 158 3.22 6.48 7.28
N PHE A 159 3.62 6.43 8.56
CA PHE A 159 4.07 5.19 9.20
C PHE A 159 2.94 4.16 9.33
N VAL A 160 1.74 4.57 9.74
CA VAL A 160 0.57 3.69 9.83
C VAL A 160 0.23 3.08 8.47
N VAL A 161 0.17 3.90 7.43
CA VAL A 161 -0.15 3.44 6.08
C VAL A 161 0.93 2.52 5.52
N LEU A 162 2.21 2.84 5.74
CA LEU A 162 3.33 1.99 5.33
C LEU A 162 3.29 0.64 6.06
N SER A 163 3.03 0.65 7.36
CA SER A 163 2.89 -0.59 8.15
C SER A 163 1.76 -1.46 7.61
N TYR A 164 0.62 -0.87 7.27
CA TYR A 164 -0.49 -1.59 6.65
C TYR A 164 -0.10 -2.18 5.28
N ALA A 165 0.54 -1.39 4.42
CA ALA A 165 1.00 -1.85 3.11
C ALA A 165 1.98 -3.02 3.22
N LEU A 166 2.95 -2.93 4.13
CA LEU A 166 3.92 -4.01 4.38
C LEU A 166 3.26 -5.25 4.98
N MET A 167 2.31 -5.07 5.90
CA MET A 167 1.55 -6.18 6.47
C MET A 167 0.73 -6.90 5.40
N THR A 168 0.00 -6.18 4.57
CA THR A 168 -0.79 -6.73 3.47
C THR A 168 0.12 -7.45 2.47
N LEU A 169 1.25 -6.85 2.10
CA LEU A 169 2.23 -7.46 1.21
C LEU A 169 2.80 -8.76 1.81
N SER A 170 3.11 -8.76 3.11
CA SER A 170 3.61 -9.97 3.81
C SER A 170 2.60 -11.09 3.85
N GLN A 171 1.31 -10.78 3.90
CA GLN A 171 0.22 -11.75 3.84
C GLN A 171 -0.02 -12.26 2.42
N LYS A 172 0.02 -11.38 1.43
CA LYS A 172 -0.24 -11.74 0.01
C LYS A 172 0.97 -12.36 -0.68
N LYS A 173 2.18 -11.88 -0.41
CA LYS A 173 3.45 -12.33 -1.05
C LYS A 173 4.57 -12.59 -0.03
N PRO A 174 4.39 -13.55 0.90
CA PRO A 174 5.32 -13.76 2.03
C PRO A 174 6.73 -14.15 1.57
N LEU A 175 6.87 -14.93 0.50
CA LEU A 175 8.18 -15.29 -0.04
C LEU A 175 8.96 -14.09 -0.57
N LEU A 176 8.27 -13.08 -1.07
CA LEU A 176 8.92 -11.84 -1.52
C LEU A 176 9.42 -11.02 -0.33
N VAL A 177 8.62 -10.93 0.75
CA VAL A 177 8.96 -10.10 1.92
C VAL A 177 9.99 -10.77 2.83
N PHE A 178 9.92 -12.09 3.00
CA PHE A 178 10.79 -12.83 3.91
C PHE A 178 11.79 -13.73 3.17
N GLY A 179 11.36 -14.40 2.10
CA GLY A 179 12.18 -15.36 1.37
C GLY A 179 13.33 -14.70 0.62
N LEU A 180 13.09 -13.65 -0.17
CA LEU A 180 14.15 -12.96 -0.91
C LEU A 180 15.20 -12.30 0.00
N PRO A 181 14.83 -11.52 1.03
CA PRO A 181 15.81 -11.02 1.99
C PRO A 181 16.55 -12.15 2.71
N GLY A 182 15.86 -13.21 3.12
CA GLY A 182 16.47 -14.38 3.73
C GLY A 182 17.54 -15.02 2.85
N LEU A 183 17.26 -15.18 1.54
CA LEU A 183 18.25 -15.66 0.57
C LEU A 183 19.43 -14.70 0.44
N GLY A 184 19.18 -13.39 0.42
CA GLY A 184 20.23 -12.37 0.42
C GLY A 184 21.15 -12.45 1.65
N PHE A 185 20.58 -12.63 2.85
CA PHE A 185 21.36 -12.84 4.06
C PHE A 185 22.16 -14.15 4.02
N LEU A 186 21.61 -15.23 3.48
CA LEU A 186 22.34 -16.50 3.32
C LEU A 186 23.50 -16.38 2.35
N THR A 187 23.31 -15.74 1.20
CA THR A 187 24.41 -15.53 0.24
C THR A 187 25.52 -14.65 0.84
N ALA A 188 25.14 -13.60 1.58
CA ALA A 188 26.10 -12.76 2.29
C ALA A 188 26.85 -13.52 3.39
N ALA A 189 26.16 -14.39 4.13
CA ALA A 189 26.77 -15.23 5.15
C ALA A 189 27.81 -16.21 4.55
N VAL A 190 27.45 -16.86 3.43
CA VAL A 190 28.35 -17.77 2.71
C VAL A 190 29.57 -17.00 2.18
N ALA A 191 29.36 -15.86 1.55
CA ALA A 191 30.45 -15.04 1.02
C ALA A 191 31.42 -14.58 2.14
N LEU A 192 30.87 -14.10 3.27
CA LEU A 192 31.68 -13.68 4.42
C LEU A 192 32.41 -14.88 5.07
N GLY A 193 31.73 -16.03 5.19
CA GLY A 193 32.33 -17.27 5.70
C GLY A 193 33.46 -17.78 4.83
N MET A 194 33.32 -17.82 3.51
CA MET A 194 34.37 -18.21 2.58
C MET A 194 35.57 -17.29 2.68
N ARG A 195 35.34 -15.97 2.76
CA ARG A 195 36.43 -14.99 2.95
C ARG A 195 37.16 -15.23 4.27
N THR A 196 36.44 -15.49 5.35
CA THR A 196 37.05 -15.77 6.66
C THR A 196 37.90 -17.03 6.63
N VAL A 197 37.46 -18.08 5.91
CA VAL A 197 38.19 -19.33 5.75
C VAL A 197 39.47 -19.14 4.91
N SER A 198 39.44 -18.31 3.86
CA SER A 198 40.64 -18.02 3.05
C SER A 198 41.72 -17.26 3.83
N ASP A 199 41.29 -16.43 4.78
CA ASP A 199 42.23 -15.61 5.62
C ASP A 199 42.75 -16.38 6.84
N ILE A 200 42.28 -17.60 7.12
CA ILE A 200 42.73 -18.45 8.26
C ILE A 200 44.21 -18.90 8.14
N ALA A 201 44.82 -18.77 6.95
CA ALA A 201 46.23 -19.10 6.77
C ALA A 201 47.18 -18.25 7.66
N ASP A 202 46.72 -17.07 8.11
CA ASP A 202 47.46 -16.15 9.00
C ASP A 202 46.76 -16.04 10.37
N PHE A 203 46.85 -17.09 11.18
CA PHE A 203 46.17 -17.26 12.48
C PHE A 203 46.35 -16.04 13.41
N THR A 204 45.40 -15.12 13.42
CA THR A 204 45.31 -14.05 14.44
C THR A 204 43.98 -14.16 15.22
N PRO A 205 43.96 -13.98 16.56
CA PRO A 205 42.75 -14.11 17.40
C PRO A 205 41.59 -13.18 17.01
N LEU A 206 41.88 -12.11 16.27
CA LEU A 206 40.87 -11.15 15.79
C LEU A 206 39.96 -11.69 14.69
N GLN A 207 40.26 -12.86 14.11
CA GLN A 207 39.51 -13.42 12.97
C GLN A 207 38.26 -14.22 13.38
N PHE A 208 38.07 -14.49 14.68
CA PHE A 208 36.81 -15.13 15.15
C PHE A 208 35.56 -14.27 14.93
N THR A 209 35.68 -12.95 14.98
CA THR A 209 34.57 -12.03 14.88
C THR A 209 33.85 -12.06 13.51
N PRO A 210 34.56 -12.03 12.36
CA PRO A 210 33.90 -12.15 11.04
C PRO A 210 33.20 -13.49 10.83
N GLY A 211 33.84 -14.59 11.26
CA GLY A 211 33.25 -15.93 11.17
C GLY A 211 31.97 -16.08 12.00
N LEU A 212 32.00 -15.60 13.24
CA LEU A 212 30.81 -15.60 14.10
C LEU A 212 29.70 -14.70 13.53
N THR A 213 30.08 -13.55 12.96
CA THR A 213 29.13 -12.66 12.27
C THR A 213 28.47 -13.37 11.08
N ALA A 214 29.25 -14.11 10.27
CA ALA A 214 28.71 -14.89 9.15
C ALA A 214 27.68 -15.93 9.63
N VAL A 215 27.97 -16.62 10.74
CA VAL A 215 27.02 -17.61 11.34
C VAL A 215 25.72 -16.92 11.73
N TRP A 216 25.76 -15.79 12.45
CA TRP A 216 24.55 -15.07 12.86
C TRP A 216 23.73 -14.54 11.68
N ILE A 217 24.40 -14.00 10.65
CA ILE A 217 23.74 -13.58 9.41
C ILE A 217 23.07 -14.78 8.73
N GLY A 218 23.73 -15.94 8.70
CA GLY A 218 23.18 -17.17 8.12
C GLY A 218 21.96 -17.68 8.89
N VAL A 219 22.03 -17.73 10.23
CA VAL A 219 20.89 -18.13 11.08
C VAL A 219 19.69 -17.20 10.87
N PHE A 220 19.95 -15.89 10.82
CA PHE A 220 18.90 -14.91 10.55
C PHE A 220 18.27 -15.09 9.15
N GLY A 221 19.12 -15.34 8.13
CA GLY A 221 18.66 -15.64 6.77
C GLY A 221 17.78 -16.88 6.69
N ILE A 222 18.17 -17.97 7.38
CA ILE A 222 17.38 -19.21 7.48
C ILE A 222 16.04 -18.93 8.17
N ALA A 223 16.05 -18.20 9.28
CA ALA A 223 14.83 -17.87 10.00
C ALA A 223 13.83 -17.07 9.14
N LEU A 224 14.32 -16.08 8.38
CA LEU A 224 13.48 -15.33 7.43
C LEU A 224 12.92 -16.23 6.32
N MET A 225 13.74 -17.08 5.70
CA MET A 225 13.28 -18.00 4.66
C MET A 225 12.21 -18.96 5.20
N PHE A 226 12.45 -19.51 6.38
CA PHE A 226 11.51 -20.43 7.02
C PHE A 226 10.17 -19.71 7.33
N THR A 227 10.21 -18.48 7.84
CA THR A 227 9.02 -17.65 8.05
C THR A 227 8.24 -17.45 6.75
N GLY A 228 8.92 -17.12 5.66
CA GLY A 228 8.30 -16.94 4.35
C GLY A 228 7.62 -18.21 3.84
N LEU A 229 8.28 -19.38 3.99
CA LEU A 229 7.73 -20.68 3.58
C LEU A 229 6.52 -21.09 4.42
N VAL A 230 6.58 -20.91 5.75
CA VAL A 230 5.47 -21.26 6.65
C VAL A 230 4.24 -20.41 6.33
N LEU A 231 4.41 -19.10 6.16
CA LEU A 231 3.30 -18.19 5.80
C LEU A 231 2.72 -18.52 4.42
N GLN A 232 3.55 -18.87 3.45
CA GLN A 232 3.10 -19.29 2.12
C GLN A 232 2.29 -20.60 2.20
N GLY A 233 2.77 -21.57 2.98
CA GLY A 233 2.08 -22.84 3.19
C GLY A 233 0.75 -22.66 3.92
N ALA A 234 0.72 -21.87 4.99
CA ALA A 234 -0.49 -21.57 5.74
C ALA A 234 -1.56 -20.91 4.86
N ARG A 235 -1.15 -19.92 4.03
CA ARG A 235 -2.05 -19.28 3.06
C ARG A 235 -2.66 -20.30 2.08
N GLY A 236 -1.84 -21.19 1.54
CA GLY A 236 -2.31 -22.23 0.62
C GLY A 236 -3.29 -23.21 1.27
N LEU A 237 -3.08 -23.54 2.54
CA LEU A 237 -4.00 -24.41 3.30
C LEU A 237 -5.33 -23.71 3.56
N ILE A 238 -5.30 -22.47 4.04
CA ILE A 238 -6.50 -21.66 4.32
C ILE A 238 -7.33 -21.51 3.04
N HIS A 239 -6.70 -21.16 1.93
CA HIS A 239 -7.38 -21.03 0.64
C HIS A 239 -8.09 -22.32 0.23
N ARG A 240 -7.41 -23.50 0.31
CA ARG A 240 -8.01 -24.80 0.01
C ARG A 240 -9.18 -25.16 0.93
N LEU A 241 -9.10 -24.80 2.21
CA LEU A 241 -10.17 -25.05 3.16
C LEU A 241 -11.41 -24.20 2.84
N ILE A 242 -11.22 -22.91 2.52
CA ILE A 242 -12.32 -22.01 2.14
C ILE A 242 -13.00 -22.50 0.86
N VAL A 243 -12.21 -22.82 -0.17
CA VAL A 243 -12.76 -23.34 -1.45
C VAL A 243 -13.53 -24.64 -1.21
N ARG A 244 -13.05 -25.52 -0.34
CA ARG A 244 -13.69 -26.81 -0.05
C ARG A 244 -14.99 -26.69 0.77
N GLU A 245 -15.03 -25.78 1.75
CA GLU A 245 -16.20 -25.62 2.64
C GLU A 245 -17.28 -24.74 2.04
N PHE A 246 -16.90 -23.71 1.31
CA PHE A 246 -17.83 -22.68 0.84
C PHE A 246 -18.07 -22.70 -0.67
N GLY A 247 -17.36 -23.54 -1.45
CA GLY A 247 -17.55 -23.67 -2.89
C GLY A 247 -17.31 -22.37 -3.67
N ILE A 248 -16.50 -21.45 -3.13
CA ILE A 248 -16.18 -20.17 -3.73
C ILE A 248 -14.88 -20.36 -4.53
N GLU A 249 -14.99 -20.37 -5.89
CA GLU A 249 -13.86 -20.24 -6.82
C GLU A 249 -13.41 -18.78 -6.95
#